data_6fe1de8620e6bb1182209b905b5e67d3
#
_entry.id   6fe1de8620e6bb1182209b905b5e67d3
#
_cell.length_a   1.000
_cell.length_b   1.000
_cell.length_c   1.000
_cell.angle_alpha   90.00
_cell.angle_beta   90.00
_cell.angle_gamma   90.00
#
_symmetry.space_group_name_H-M   'P 1'
#
loop_
_entity.id
_entity.type
_entity.pdbx_description
1 polymer ?
#
loop_
_entity_poly.entity_id
_entity_poly.type
_entity_poly.pdbx_seq_one_letter_code
_entity_poly.pdbx_strand_id
1 'polypeptide(L)'
;ISNAAILGTLGPIHHQSNEEFIEVLNVNLVSNHRLIRSVEPLLKNSVQPKASFLSSTVANEVRPFWGAYAISKVSLQHMVKIWSLENKKNNLSISIINPGKTNTKMRRQAFPGENNNNLQNPEKVAEKIKDIIFSNKIYKGEVIDLIK
;
A
#
# COMPACT_ATOMS: atom_id res chain seq x y z
N ILE A 1 7.09 7.74 2.82
CA ILE A 1 5.81 6.99 2.79
C ILE A 1 5.25 7.03 1.39
N SER A 2 4.93 5.86 0.82
CA SER A 2 4.17 5.75 -0.42
C SER A 2 2.70 5.44 -0.12
N ASN A 3 1.82 6.41 -0.37
CA ASN A 3 0.38 6.34 -0.09
C ASN A 3 -0.48 6.49 -1.35
N ALA A 4 0.01 7.17 -2.38
CA ALA A 4 -0.78 7.46 -3.58
C ALA A 4 -1.29 6.17 -4.25
N ALA A 5 -2.59 6.13 -4.53
CA ALA A 5 -3.23 5.03 -5.24
C ALA A 5 -4.58 5.46 -5.83
N ILE A 6 -5.01 4.79 -6.87
CA ILE A 6 -6.36 4.87 -7.44
C ILE A 6 -7.05 3.52 -7.38
N LEU A 7 -8.38 3.53 -7.27
CA LEU A 7 -9.19 2.32 -7.17
C LEU A 7 -9.45 1.69 -8.56
N GLY A 8 -9.66 2.52 -9.56
CA GLY A 8 -10.25 2.10 -10.83
C GLY A 8 -11.72 1.72 -10.68
N THR A 9 -12.29 1.18 -11.73
CA THR A 9 -13.68 0.68 -11.73
C THR A 9 -13.73 -0.73 -11.17
N LEU A 10 -14.60 -0.95 -10.18
CA LEU A 10 -14.88 -2.28 -9.65
C LEU A 10 -15.90 -2.99 -10.56
N GLY A 11 -15.56 -4.17 -11.04
CA GLY A 11 -16.40 -4.94 -11.93
C GLY A 11 -15.77 -6.26 -12.38
N PRO A 12 -16.49 -7.08 -13.17
CA PRO A 12 -15.94 -8.30 -13.72
C PRO A 12 -14.63 -8.02 -14.48
N ILE A 13 -13.62 -8.85 -14.30
CA ILE A 13 -12.30 -8.61 -14.85
C ILE A 13 -12.28 -8.47 -16.38
N HIS A 14 -13.15 -9.19 -17.06
CA HIS A 14 -13.29 -9.14 -18.53
C HIS A 14 -14.03 -7.89 -19.06
N HIS A 15 -14.60 -7.07 -18.16
CA HIS A 15 -15.23 -5.78 -18.52
C HIS A 15 -14.30 -4.59 -18.27
N GLN A 16 -13.16 -4.79 -17.60
CA GLN A 16 -12.20 -3.71 -17.42
C GLN A 16 -11.47 -3.39 -18.72
N SER A 17 -11.43 -2.12 -19.11
CA SER A 17 -10.67 -1.73 -20.31
C SER A 17 -9.16 -1.88 -20.07
N ASN A 18 -8.40 -2.13 -21.12
CA ASN A 18 -6.95 -2.23 -21.04
C ASN A 18 -6.33 -0.93 -20.54
N GLU A 19 -6.86 0.21 -20.97
CA GLU A 19 -6.39 1.55 -20.62
C GLU A 19 -6.52 1.78 -19.12
N GLU A 20 -7.70 1.50 -18.55
CA GLU A 20 -7.95 1.66 -17.12
C GLU A 20 -7.12 0.66 -16.28
N PHE A 21 -7.03 -0.59 -16.74
CA PHE A 21 -6.21 -1.61 -16.07
C PHE A 21 -4.75 -1.16 -15.99
N ILE A 22 -4.20 -0.66 -17.10
CA ILE A 22 -2.82 -0.15 -17.18
C ILE A 22 -2.66 1.11 -16.31
N GLU A 23 -3.63 2.02 -16.30
CA GLU A 23 -3.60 3.22 -15.47
C GLU A 23 -3.50 2.86 -13.98
N VAL A 24 -4.34 1.93 -13.50
CA VAL A 24 -4.27 1.47 -12.10
C VAL A 24 -2.92 0.86 -11.78
N LEU A 25 -2.35 0.03 -12.66
CA LEU A 25 -1.01 -0.52 -12.45
C LEU A 25 0.06 0.56 -12.48
N ASN A 26 -0.02 1.52 -13.38
CA ASN A 26 0.94 2.62 -13.46
C ASN A 26 0.96 3.45 -12.18
N VAL A 27 -0.21 3.82 -11.64
CA VAL A 27 -0.29 4.62 -10.41
C VAL A 27 0.07 3.79 -9.18
N ASN A 28 -0.46 2.57 -9.04
CA ASN A 28 -0.35 1.83 -7.78
C ASN A 28 0.95 1.01 -7.68
N LEU A 29 1.57 0.63 -8.80
CA LEU A 29 2.73 -0.26 -8.84
C LEU A 29 3.95 0.40 -9.50
N VAL A 30 3.83 0.81 -10.77
CA VAL A 30 4.99 1.31 -11.53
C VAL A 30 5.54 2.60 -10.93
N SER A 31 4.69 3.49 -10.42
CA SER A 31 5.12 4.69 -9.70
C SER A 31 5.96 4.35 -8.47
N ASN A 32 5.59 3.30 -7.74
CA ASN A 32 6.33 2.82 -6.57
C ASN A 32 7.71 2.24 -6.96
N HIS A 33 7.78 1.50 -8.07
CA HIS A 33 9.07 1.06 -8.61
C HIS A 33 9.98 2.26 -8.96
N ARG A 34 9.43 3.28 -9.61
CA ARG A 34 10.18 4.52 -9.92
C ARG A 34 10.62 5.24 -8.65
N LEU A 35 9.74 5.30 -7.64
CA LEU A 35 10.05 5.91 -6.35
C LEU A 35 11.20 5.17 -5.67
N ILE A 36 11.16 3.84 -5.58
CA ILE A 36 12.23 3.02 -5.00
C ILE A 36 13.56 3.33 -5.68
N ARG A 37 13.62 3.33 -7.01
CA ARG A 37 14.84 3.64 -7.77
C ARG A 37 15.40 5.03 -7.44
N SER A 38 14.53 6.00 -7.26
CA SER A 38 14.93 7.39 -6.99
C SER A 38 15.40 7.60 -5.57
N VAL A 39 14.76 6.94 -4.58
CA VAL A 39 15.05 7.19 -3.16
C VAL A 39 16.10 6.25 -2.57
N GLU A 40 16.36 5.10 -3.18
CA GLU A 40 17.31 4.13 -2.62
C GLU A 40 18.71 4.69 -2.37
N PRO A 41 19.34 5.46 -3.27
CA PRO A 41 20.64 6.08 -3.01
C PRO A 41 20.60 7.04 -1.82
N LEU A 42 19.51 7.76 -1.64
CA LEU A 42 19.32 8.70 -0.52
C LEU A 42 19.12 7.93 0.81
N LEU A 43 18.34 6.86 0.77
CA LEU A 43 18.11 6.02 1.95
C LEU A 43 19.41 5.34 2.41
N LYS A 44 20.26 4.87 1.49
CA LYS A 44 21.57 4.28 1.83
C LYS A 44 22.52 5.25 2.55
N ASN A 45 22.38 6.54 2.29
CA ASN A 45 23.17 7.60 2.92
C ASN A 45 22.52 8.16 4.22
N SER A 46 21.34 7.67 4.58
CA SER A 46 20.63 8.12 5.79
C SER A 46 21.10 7.37 7.04
N VAL A 47 21.14 8.08 8.17
CA VAL A 47 21.44 7.47 9.48
C VAL A 47 20.34 6.51 9.94
N GLN A 48 19.08 6.85 9.65
CA GLN A 48 17.92 6.05 10.00
C GLN A 48 16.99 5.90 8.78
N PRO A 49 17.38 5.08 7.78
CA PRO A 49 16.61 4.95 6.57
C PRO A 49 15.32 4.17 6.82
N LYS A 50 14.18 4.75 6.42
CA LYS A 50 12.86 4.13 6.58
C LYS A 50 12.02 4.34 5.33
N ALA A 51 11.33 3.29 4.91
CA ALA A 51 10.38 3.31 3.81
C ALA A 51 9.11 2.54 4.19
N SER A 52 7.95 3.14 3.93
CA SER A 52 6.64 2.54 4.24
C SER A 52 5.71 2.64 3.05
N PHE A 53 5.03 1.54 2.74
CA PHE A 53 4.13 1.42 1.59
C PHE A 53 2.72 1.04 2.04
N LEU A 54 1.71 1.79 1.59
CA LEU A 54 0.32 1.51 1.91
C LEU A 54 -0.23 0.39 1.00
N SER A 55 -0.62 -0.70 1.63
CA SER A 55 -1.28 -1.84 1.01
C SER A 55 -2.79 -1.83 1.27
N SER A 56 -3.43 -2.96 1.20
CA SER A 56 -4.86 -3.16 1.41
C SER A 56 -5.14 -4.62 1.77
N THR A 57 -6.26 -4.87 2.43
CA THR A 57 -6.76 -6.21 2.73
C THR A 57 -6.92 -7.07 1.45
N VAL A 58 -7.30 -6.47 0.31
CA VAL A 58 -7.45 -7.19 -0.96
C VAL A 58 -6.14 -7.70 -1.56
N ALA A 59 -4.99 -7.32 -1.00
CA ALA A 59 -3.72 -7.93 -1.36
C ALA A 59 -3.53 -9.34 -0.76
N ASN A 60 -4.29 -9.68 0.28
CA ASN A 60 -4.22 -10.97 0.96
C ASN A 60 -5.51 -11.80 0.79
N GLU A 61 -6.61 -11.14 0.40
CA GLU A 61 -7.91 -11.76 0.21
C GLU A 61 -8.38 -11.60 -1.22
N VAL A 62 -8.61 -12.72 -1.91
CA VAL A 62 -9.21 -12.69 -3.24
C VAL A 62 -10.67 -12.29 -3.13
N ARG A 63 -11.05 -11.22 -3.85
CA ARG A 63 -12.43 -10.73 -3.90
C ARG A 63 -12.87 -10.56 -5.34
N PRO A 64 -14.05 -11.06 -5.73
CA PRO A 64 -14.60 -10.82 -7.06
C PRO A 64 -14.77 -9.31 -7.29
N PHE A 65 -14.64 -8.87 -8.52
CA PHE A 65 -14.82 -7.49 -8.99
C PHE A 65 -13.72 -6.48 -8.60
N TRP A 66 -12.65 -6.91 -7.94
CA TRP A 66 -11.54 -6.03 -7.51
C TRP A 66 -10.31 -6.06 -8.42
N GLY A 67 -10.42 -6.65 -9.61
CA GLY A 67 -9.36 -6.98 -10.56
C GLY A 67 -8.09 -6.12 -10.50
N ALA A 68 -8.02 -5.01 -11.25
CA ALA A 68 -6.81 -4.20 -11.38
C ALA A 68 -6.28 -3.70 -10.01
N TYR A 69 -7.17 -3.24 -9.13
CA TYR A 69 -6.75 -2.75 -7.80
C TYR A 69 -6.11 -3.85 -6.95
N ALA A 70 -6.76 -5.01 -6.82
CA ALA A 70 -6.23 -6.11 -6.03
C ALA A 70 -4.89 -6.59 -6.59
N ILE A 71 -4.80 -6.79 -7.90
CA ILE A 71 -3.57 -7.19 -8.60
C ILE A 71 -2.45 -6.17 -8.32
N SER A 72 -2.74 -4.86 -8.41
CA SER A 72 -1.74 -3.82 -8.13
C SER A 72 -1.22 -3.89 -6.69
N LYS A 73 -2.09 -4.15 -5.71
CA LYS A 73 -1.71 -4.21 -4.29
C LYS A 73 -0.96 -5.50 -3.92
N VAL A 74 -1.33 -6.64 -4.49
CA VAL A 74 -0.56 -7.90 -4.38
C VAL A 74 0.84 -7.71 -4.95
N SER A 75 0.93 -7.19 -6.17
CA SER A 75 2.20 -6.95 -6.86
C SER A 75 3.08 -5.95 -6.10
N LEU A 76 2.49 -4.87 -5.56
CA LEU A 76 3.20 -3.91 -4.71
C LEU A 76 3.80 -4.59 -3.48
N GLN A 77 3.00 -5.39 -2.75
CA GLN A 77 3.52 -6.12 -1.58
C GLN A 77 4.69 -7.02 -1.95
N HIS A 78 4.56 -7.76 -3.06
CA HIS A 78 5.61 -8.67 -3.51
C HIS A 78 6.88 -7.92 -3.90
N MET A 79 6.77 -6.84 -4.66
CA MET A 79 7.88 -5.98 -5.03
C MET A 79 8.61 -5.41 -3.80
N VAL A 80 7.87 -4.91 -2.82
CA VAL A 80 8.45 -4.35 -1.58
C VAL A 80 9.14 -5.42 -0.74
N LYS A 81 8.60 -6.65 -0.69
CA LYS A 81 9.25 -7.79 -0.03
C LYS A 81 10.56 -8.18 -0.72
N ILE A 82 10.59 -8.24 -2.06
CA ILE A 82 11.82 -8.49 -2.83
C ILE A 82 12.87 -7.42 -2.47
N TRP A 83 12.51 -6.13 -2.58
CA TRP A 83 13.41 -5.04 -2.26
C TRP A 83 13.93 -5.10 -0.82
N SER A 84 13.08 -5.52 0.12
CA SER A 84 13.49 -5.70 1.51
C SER A 84 14.51 -6.83 1.68
N LEU A 85 14.35 -7.94 0.96
CA LEU A 85 15.31 -9.05 0.98
C LEU A 85 16.66 -8.65 0.37
N GLU A 86 16.66 -7.86 -0.69
CA GLU A 86 17.87 -7.29 -1.30
C GLU A 86 18.63 -6.38 -0.32
N ASN A 87 17.92 -5.73 0.59
CA ASN A 87 18.47 -4.83 1.61
C ASN A 87 18.60 -5.49 3.01
N LYS A 88 18.53 -6.82 3.12
CA LYS A 88 18.50 -7.53 4.41
C LYS A 88 19.69 -7.20 5.32
N LYS A 89 20.85 -6.98 4.75
CA LYS A 89 22.09 -6.67 5.50
C LYS A 89 22.23 -5.21 5.90
N ASN A 90 21.39 -4.33 5.39
CA ASN A 90 21.40 -2.90 5.66
C ASN A 90 20.50 -2.58 6.86
N ASN A 91 20.69 -1.40 7.45
CA ASN A 91 19.82 -0.87 8.52
C ASN A 91 18.51 -0.27 7.99
N LEU A 92 18.23 -0.37 6.68
CA LEU A 92 17.01 0.13 6.05
C LEU A 92 15.78 -0.61 6.59
N SER A 93 14.89 0.16 7.21
CA SER A 93 13.59 -0.33 7.69
C SER A 93 12.53 -0.20 6.60
N ILE A 94 11.97 -1.31 6.16
CA ILE A 94 10.95 -1.35 5.11
C ILE A 94 9.68 -1.99 5.67
N SER A 95 8.58 -1.25 5.69
CA SER A 95 7.28 -1.73 6.17
C SER A 95 6.20 -1.66 5.10
N ILE A 96 5.29 -2.61 5.13
CA ILE A 96 4.07 -2.64 4.33
C ILE A 96 2.91 -2.47 5.31
N ILE A 97 2.05 -1.47 5.10
CA ILE A 97 0.99 -1.14 6.06
C ILE A 97 -0.36 -1.36 5.40
N ASN A 98 -1.18 -2.23 6.00
CA ASN A 98 -2.58 -2.35 5.66
C ASN A 98 -3.41 -1.49 6.64
N PRO A 99 -3.96 -0.36 6.18
CA PRO A 99 -4.68 0.57 7.06
C PRO A 99 -6.04 0.04 7.51
N GLY A 100 -6.54 -1.03 6.89
CA GLY A 100 -7.88 -1.52 7.14
C GLY A 100 -8.99 -0.64 6.55
N LYS A 101 -10.20 -0.80 7.09
CA LYS A 101 -11.38 -0.04 6.66
C LYS A 101 -11.33 1.38 7.19
N THR A 102 -10.88 2.31 6.37
CA THR A 102 -10.70 3.72 6.74
C THR A 102 -11.71 4.59 5.99
N ASN A 103 -12.33 5.56 6.66
CA ASN A 103 -13.32 6.46 6.09
C ASN A 103 -12.67 7.47 5.13
N THR A 104 -12.47 7.06 3.89
CA THR A 104 -11.86 7.84 2.81
C THR A 104 -12.79 7.98 1.62
N LYS A 105 -12.47 8.91 0.70
CA LYS A 105 -13.19 9.03 -0.57
C LYS A 105 -13.15 7.70 -1.35
N MET A 106 -11.99 7.04 -1.42
CA MET A 106 -11.84 5.74 -2.07
C MET A 106 -12.72 4.66 -1.43
N ARG A 107 -12.83 4.63 -0.09
CA ARG A 107 -13.71 3.67 0.61
C ARG A 107 -15.17 3.88 0.25
N ARG A 108 -15.64 5.12 0.25
CA ARG A 108 -17.02 5.46 -0.13
C ARG A 108 -17.31 5.13 -1.60
N GLN A 109 -16.33 5.28 -2.48
CA GLN A 109 -16.44 4.88 -3.88
C GLN A 109 -16.56 3.36 -4.00
N ALA A 110 -15.78 2.59 -3.24
CA ALA A 110 -15.80 1.12 -3.29
C ALA A 110 -17.05 0.52 -2.66
N PHE A 111 -17.63 1.17 -1.65
CA PHE A 111 -18.78 0.70 -0.88
C PHE A 111 -19.79 1.83 -0.68
N PRO A 112 -20.54 2.22 -1.74
CA PRO A 112 -21.63 3.19 -1.62
C PRO A 112 -22.69 2.68 -0.63
N GLY A 113 -23.02 3.46 0.39
CA GLY A 113 -24.01 3.07 1.40
C GLY A 113 -23.46 2.31 2.62
N GLU A 114 -22.13 2.06 2.71
CA GLU A 114 -21.55 1.51 3.94
C GLU A 114 -21.70 2.49 5.11
N ASN A 115 -22.08 1.97 6.29
CA ASN A 115 -22.20 2.81 7.48
C ASN A 115 -20.81 3.29 7.95
N ASN A 116 -20.60 4.59 7.89
CA ASN A 116 -19.33 5.24 8.23
C ASN A 116 -18.94 5.05 9.71
N ASN A 117 -19.89 4.77 10.62
CA ASN A 117 -19.62 4.55 12.04
C ASN A 117 -18.74 3.29 12.29
N ASN A 118 -18.70 2.36 11.34
CA ASN A 118 -17.90 1.15 11.40
C ASN A 118 -16.51 1.32 10.78
N LEU A 119 -16.18 2.52 10.34
CA LEU A 119 -14.90 2.81 9.68
C LEU A 119 -13.94 3.52 10.63
N GLN A 120 -12.65 3.23 10.47
CA GLN A 120 -11.62 3.97 11.20
C GLN A 120 -11.55 5.41 10.70
N ASN A 121 -11.35 6.35 11.63
CA ASN A 121 -11.07 7.73 11.29
C ASN A 121 -9.67 7.84 10.65
N PRO A 122 -9.50 8.54 9.50
CA PRO A 122 -8.22 8.70 8.82
C PRO A 122 -7.11 9.26 9.72
N GLU A 123 -7.42 10.22 10.60
CA GLU A 123 -6.45 10.84 11.51
C GLU A 123 -5.90 9.81 12.50
N LYS A 124 -6.77 8.95 13.06
CA LYS A 124 -6.33 7.86 13.97
C LYS A 124 -5.47 6.83 13.25
N VAL A 125 -5.77 6.54 11.99
CA VAL A 125 -4.94 5.66 11.16
C VAL A 125 -3.59 6.32 10.89
N ALA A 126 -3.55 7.61 10.59
CA ALA A 126 -2.33 8.37 10.38
C ALA A 126 -1.44 8.40 11.62
N GLU A 127 -2.02 8.55 12.83
CA GLU A 127 -1.29 8.46 14.09
C GLU A 127 -0.61 7.09 14.26
N LYS A 128 -1.34 6.00 14.02
CA LYS A 128 -0.75 4.64 14.08
C LYS A 128 0.39 4.46 13.07
N ILE A 129 0.23 4.98 11.85
CA ILE A 129 1.26 4.95 10.82
C ILE A 129 2.48 5.76 11.27
N LYS A 130 2.28 6.95 11.83
CA LYS A 130 3.33 7.79 12.40
C LYS A 130 4.12 7.01 13.46
N ASP A 131 3.45 6.33 14.39
CA ASP A 131 4.09 5.56 15.46
C ASP A 131 4.97 4.42 14.91
N ILE A 132 4.51 3.74 13.84
CA ILE A 132 5.30 2.73 13.14
C ILE A 132 6.57 3.35 12.54
N ILE A 133 6.43 4.49 11.84
CA ILE A 133 7.54 5.13 11.15
C ILE A 133 8.58 5.69 12.11
N PHE A 134 8.14 6.27 13.23
CA PHE A 134 9.04 6.85 14.22
C PHE A 134 9.52 5.85 15.30
N SER A 135 9.03 4.61 15.27
CA SER A 135 9.52 3.55 16.16
C SER A 135 11.00 3.22 15.90
N ASN A 136 11.68 2.72 16.90
CA ASN A 136 13.04 2.21 16.76
C ASN A 136 13.09 0.79 16.14
N LYS A 137 11.92 0.19 15.87
CA LYS A 137 11.85 -1.13 15.25
C LYS A 137 12.29 -1.07 13.80
N ILE A 138 13.14 -2.02 13.39
CA ILE A 138 13.53 -2.23 12.00
C ILE A 138 12.62 -3.29 11.40
N TYR A 139 11.82 -2.89 10.43
CA TYR A 139 10.96 -3.79 9.67
C TYR A 139 11.71 -4.33 8.46
N LYS A 140 11.47 -5.57 8.09
CA LYS A 140 12.12 -6.26 6.95
C LYS A 140 11.09 -6.77 5.94
N GLY A 141 10.17 -5.89 5.53
CA GLY A 141 9.14 -6.20 4.55
C GLY A 141 7.89 -6.87 5.11
N GLU A 142 7.72 -6.84 6.44
CA GLU A 142 6.52 -7.36 7.08
C GLU A 142 5.29 -6.53 6.72
N VAL A 143 4.15 -7.21 6.61
CA VAL A 143 2.83 -6.57 6.51
C VAL A 143 2.32 -6.30 7.93
N ILE A 144 2.02 -5.05 8.20
CA ILE A 144 1.47 -4.58 9.48
C ILE A 144 0.01 -4.25 9.25
N ASP A 145 -0.88 -5.03 9.83
CA ASP A 145 -2.32 -4.79 9.78
C ASP A 145 -2.75 -3.85 10.91
N LEU A 146 -3.36 -2.72 10.54
CA LEU A 146 -3.97 -1.78 11.48
C LEU A 146 -5.45 -2.10 11.75
N ILE A 147 -5.90 -3.25 11.27
CA ILE A 147 -7.25 -3.76 11.47
C ILE A 147 -7.41 -4.13 12.95
N LYS A 148 -8.43 -3.58 13.57
CA LYS A 148 -8.96 -4.07 14.85
C LYS A 148 -10.33 -4.64 14.61
#